data_f00036d1159e7af0b3c9d6f6630e9926
#
_entry.id   f00036d1159e7af0b3c9d6f6630e9926
#
_cell.length_a   1.000
_cell.length_b   1.000
_cell.length_c   1.000
_cell.angle_alpha   90.00
_cell.angle_beta   90.00
_cell.angle_gamma   90.00
#
_symmetry.space_group_name_H-M   'P 1'
#
loop_
_entity.id
_entity.type
_entity.pdbx_description
1 polymer ?
#
loop_
_entity_poly.entity_id
_entity_poly.type
_entity_poly.pdbx_seq_one_letter_code
_entity_poly.pdbx_strand_id
1 'polypeptide(L)'
;TSDISLQKKVISIVNKNRKKKGLNALTMDEKLMKAAQDRAKELTKSFSHTRPNGTSCFTIFEKYKITPTASGENIAAGQRSAAAVMDSWMNSPGHKENIMNNRFKKIGVGLVIVPNDMYSYYWVQMFTE
;
A
#
# COMPACT_ATOMS: atom_id res chain seq x y z
N THR A 1 5.74 15.67 -9.69
CA THR A 1 6.17 14.51 -10.38
C THR A 1 6.41 13.38 -9.49
N SER A 2 5.97 12.31 -9.91
CA SER A 2 6.10 11.17 -9.09
C SER A 2 7.12 10.25 -9.67
N ASP A 3 8.22 10.15 -8.97
CA ASP A 3 9.15 9.08 -9.19
C ASP A 3 8.57 7.87 -8.48
N ILE A 4 8.11 6.89 -9.23
CA ILE A 4 7.50 5.70 -8.66
C ILE A 4 8.49 4.55 -8.48
N SER A 5 9.79 4.83 -8.56
CA SER A 5 10.80 3.78 -8.43
C SER A 5 10.78 3.10 -7.05
N LEU A 6 10.52 3.86 -5.99
CA LEU A 6 10.43 3.28 -4.64
C LEU A 6 9.19 2.39 -4.50
N GLN A 7 8.05 2.83 -5.07
CA GLN A 7 6.84 2.01 -5.05
C GLN A 7 7.03 0.71 -5.83
N LYS A 8 7.70 0.78 -6.98
CA LYS A 8 8.00 -0.43 -7.77
C LYS A 8 8.93 -1.37 -7.02
N LYS A 9 9.88 -0.84 -6.26
CA LYS A 9 10.75 -1.68 -5.42
C LYS A 9 9.94 -2.41 -4.36
N VAL A 10 8.97 -1.74 -3.74
CA VAL A 10 8.09 -2.37 -2.75
C VAL A 10 7.34 -3.54 -3.40
N ILE A 11 6.77 -3.33 -4.58
CA ILE A 11 6.04 -4.38 -5.30
C ILE A 11 6.97 -5.55 -5.62
N SER A 12 8.19 -5.26 -6.06
CA SER A 12 9.19 -6.30 -6.34
C SER A 12 9.49 -7.14 -5.11
N ILE A 13 9.65 -6.51 -3.96
CA ILE A 13 9.94 -7.22 -2.70
C ILE A 13 8.72 -8.06 -2.28
N VAL A 14 7.50 -7.51 -2.42
CA VAL A 14 6.27 -8.25 -2.15
C VAL A 14 6.25 -9.53 -2.97
N ASN A 15 6.48 -9.41 -4.28
CA ASN A 15 6.42 -10.56 -5.18
C ASN A 15 7.52 -11.58 -4.93
N LYS A 16 8.69 -11.11 -4.53
CA LYS A 16 9.78 -12.00 -4.15
C LYS A 16 9.40 -12.86 -2.95
N ASN A 17 8.79 -12.23 -1.93
CA ASN A 17 8.34 -12.94 -0.74
C ASN A 17 7.21 -13.92 -1.06
N ARG A 18 6.27 -13.50 -1.90
CA ARG A 18 5.14 -14.35 -2.31
C ARG A 18 5.64 -15.57 -3.09
N LYS A 19 6.57 -15.36 -4.01
CA LYS A 19 7.14 -16.45 -4.81
C LYS A 19 7.83 -17.49 -3.93
N LYS A 20 8.55 -17.06 -2.91
CA LYS A 20 9.21 -17.97 -1.96
C LYS A 20 8.23 -18.90 -1.26
N LYS A 21 6.97 -18.49 -1.10
CA LYS A 21 5.93 -19.27 -0.46
C LYS A 21 4.99 -19.94 -1.45
N GLY A 22 5.35 -19.94 -2.74
CA GLY A 22 4.54 -20.60 -3.77
C GLY A 22 3.30 -19.83 -4.16
N LEU A 23 3.22 -18.53 -3.83
CA LEU A 23 2.09 -17.69 -4.18
C LEU A 23 2.34 -16.99 -5.51
N ASN A 24 1.27 -16.71 -6.26
CA ASN A 24 1.38 -15.97 -7.51
C ASN A 24 1.80 -14.53 -7.25
N ALA A 25 2.55 -13.96 -8.19
CA ALA A 25 2.93 -12.55 -8.13
C ALA A 25 1.69 -11.68 -8.27
N LEU A 26 1.70 -10.54 -7.57
CA LEU A 26 0.66 -9.53 -7.71
C LEU A 26 0.99 -8.64 -8.91
N THR A 27 -0.04 -8.25 -9.65
CA THR A 27 0.12 -7.34 -10.78
C THR A 27 -0.04 -5.89 -10.31
N MET A 28 0.89 -5.03 -10.70
CA MET A 28 0.76 -3.60 -10.45
C MET A 28 -0.41 -3.07 -11.25
N ASP A 29 -1.41 -2.53 -10.55
CA ASP A 29 -2.61 -1.99 -11.20
C ASP A 29 -2.60 -0.47 -11.12
N GLU A 30 -2.78 0.21 -12.26
CA GLU A 30 -2.72 1.67 -12.30
C GLU A 30 -3.78 2.34 -11.43
N LYS A 31 -5.00 1.81 -11.44
CA LYS A 31 -6.07 2.37 -10.60
C LYS A 31 -5.76 2.23 -9.13
N LEU A 32 -5.21 1.07 -8.72
CA LEU A 32 -4.80 0.86 -7.34
C LEU A 32 -3.62 1.76 -6.97
N MET A 33 -2.70 2.00 -7.91
CA MET A 33 -1.58 2.91 -7.67
C MET A 33 -2.10 4.31 -7.37
N LYS A 34 -3.09 4.79 -8.12
CA LYS A 34 -3.71 6.10 -7.90
C LYS A 34 -4.47 6.14 -6.59
N ALA A 35 -5.22 5.11 -6.28
CA ALA A 35 -5.97 5.02 -5.04
C ALA A 35 -5.03 5.02 -3.83
N ALA A 36 -3.95 4.24 -3.90
CA ALA A 36 -2.96 4.17 -2.83
C ALA A 36 -2.26 5.52 -2.66
N GLN A 37 -1.97 6.23 -3.75
CA GLN A 37 -1.33 7.54 -3.69
C GLN A 37 -2.25 8.56 -3.02
N ASP A 38 -3.54 8.55 -3.34
CA ASP A 38 -4.51 9.43 -2.67
C ASP A 38 -4.60 9.11 -1.18
N ARG A 39 -4.59 7.82 -0.83
CA ARG A 39 -4.60 7.42 0.58
C ARG A 39 -3.33 7.86 1.31
N ALA A 40 -2.17 7.78 0.66
CA ALA A 40 -0.93 8.25 1.26
C ALA A 40 -1.00 9.75 1.58
N LYS A 41 -1.63 10.54 0.71
CA LYS A 41 -1.86 11.96 0.99
C LYS A 41 -2.77 12.16 2.20
N GLU A 42 -3.79 11.33 2.34
CA GLU A 42 -4.71 11.40 3.48
C GLU A 42 -4.01 11.05 4.79
N LEU A 43 -3.03 10.14 4.76
CA LEU A 43 -2.29 9.77 5.97
C LEU A 43 -1.52 10.94 6.56
N THR A 44 -1.12 11.91 5.74
CA THR A 44 -0.42 13.08 6.24
C THR A 44 -1.32 13.95 7.12
N LYS A 45 -2.63 13.81 6.97
CA LYS A 45 -3.63 14.52 7.78
C LYS A 45 -4.12 13.66 8.96
N SER A 46 -4.30 12.36 8.72
CA SER A 46 -4.78 11.43 9.73
C SER A 46 -4.24 10.04 9.43
N PHE A 47 -3.34 9.57 10.28
CA PHE A 47 -2.72 8.25 10.10
C PHE A 47 -3.66 7.18 10.64
N SER A 48 -4.54 6.70 9.75
CA SER A 48 -5.58 5.76 10.14
C SER A 48 -6.12 5.03 8.89
N HIS A 49 -6.71 3.86 9.10
CA HIS A 49 -7.46 3.17 8.05
C HIS A 49 -8.81 3.85 7.78
N THR A 50 -9.22 4.77 8.66
CA THR A 50 -10.39 5.61 8.44
C THR A 50 -9.94 6.90 7.75
N ARG A 51 -10.61 7.24 6.66
CA ARG A 51 -10.27 8.46 5.91
C ARG A 51 -10.60 9.71 6.70
N PRO A 52 -9.96 10.86 6.40
CA PRO A 52 -10.27 12.12 7.07
C PRO A 52 -11.75 12.52 7.04
N ASN A 53 -12.49 12.05 6.02
CA ASN A 53 -13.94 12.33 5.91
C ASN A 53 -14.80 11.37 6.76
N GLY A 54 -14.18 10.50 7.56
CA GLY A 54 -14.88 9.57 8.43
C GLY A 54 -15.30 8.25 7.81
N THR A 55 -15.00 8.04 6.51
CA THR A 55 -15.35 6.80 5.82
C THR A 55 -14.19 5.81 5.83
N SER A 56 -14.48 4.55 5.50
CA SER A 56 -13.47 3.50 5.38
C SER A 56 -12.45 3.83 4.28
N CYS A 57 -11.20 3.38 4.47
CA CYS A 57 -10.15 3.53 3.46
C CYS A 57 -10.59 3.00 2.10
N PHE A 58 -11.42 1.96 2.07
CA PHE A 58 -11.84 1.34 0.82
C PHE A 58 -12.85 2.17 0.04
N THR A 59 -13.41 3.22 0.62
CA THR A 59 -14.29 4.12 -0.14
C THR A 59 -13.53 4.89 -1.24
N ILE A 60 -12.19 4.96 -1.14
CA ILE A 60 -11.37 5.58 -2.19
C ILE A 60 -11.53 4.83 -3.52
N PHE A 61 -11.87 3.54 -3.48
CA PHE A 61 -12.05 2.75 -4.69
C PHE A 61 -13.19 3.27 -5.57
N GLU A 62 -14.20 3.89 -4.98
CA GLU A 62 -15.34 4.44 -5.73
C GLU A 62 -14.89 5.50 -6.72
N LYS A 63 -13.90 6.31 -6.34
CA LYS A 63 -13.35 7.35 -7.20
C LYS A 63 -12.75 6.78 -8.48
N TYR A 64 -12.19 5.57 -8.40
CA TYR A 64 -11.51 4.94 -9.53
C TYR A 64 -12.31 3.78 -10.13
N LYS A 65 -13.57 3.61 -9.72
CA LYS A 65 -14.45 2.56 -10.20
C LYS A 65 -13.86 1.16 -9.99
N ILE A 66 -13.23 0.97 -8.85
CA ILE A 66 -12.71 -0.33 -8.42
C ILE A 66 -13.78 -0.99 -7.56
N THR A 67 -14.23 -2.18 -7.95
CA THR A 67 -15.31 -2.88 -7.27
C THR A 67 -14.85 -4.29 -6.86
N PRO A 68 -13.96 -4.41 -5.87
CA PRO A 68 -13.41 -5.71 -5.50
C PRO A 68 -14.36 -6.50 -4.60
N THR A 69 -14.22 -7.82 -4.63
CA THR A 69 -14.88 -8.69 -3.65
C THR A 69 -13.96 -8.95 -2.47
N ALA A 70 -12.66 -8.74 -2.62
CA ALA A 70 -11.68 -8.82 -1.54
C ALA A 70 -10.71 -7.65 -1.66
N SER A 71 -10.40 -7.02 -0.55
CA SER A 71 -9.48 -5.89 -0.51
C SER A 71 -8.72 -5.84 0.80
N GLY A 72 -7.56 -5.20 0.77
CA GLY A 72 -6.74 -4.99 1.96
C GLY A 72 -5.95 -3.70 1.85
N GLU A 73 -5.53 -3.19 2.99
CA GLU A 73 -4.68 -2.00 3.05
C GLU A 73 -3.61 -2.19 4.13
N ASN A 74 -2.36 -1.87 3.78
CA ASN A 74 -1.28 -1.71 4.74
C ASN A 74 -0.84 -0.26 4.73
N ILE A 75 -0.64 0.33 5.91
CA ILE A 75 -0.14 1.70 6.02
C ILE A 75 1.11 1.72 6.89
N ALA A 76 1.98 2.68 6.62
CA ALA A 76 3.20 2.88 7.41
C ALA A 76 3.68 4.33 7.28
N ALA A 77 4.43 4.78 8.27
CA ALA A 77 5.02 6.11 8.26
C ALA A 77 6.41 6.08 8.89
N GLY A 78 7.34 6.84 8.29
CA GLY A 78 8.68 7.01 8.81
C GLY A 78 9.78 6.24 8.10
N GLN A 79 9.44 5.14 7.46
CA GLN A 79 10.46 4.33 6.77
C GLN A 79 10.94 5.04 5.51
N ARG A 80 12.26 5.11 5.32
CA ARG A 80 12.85 5.89 4.23
C ARG A 80 13.29 5.06 3.03
N SER A 81 13.03 3.76 3.03
CA SER A 81 13.37 2.90 1.91
C SER A 81 12.34 1.80 1.74
N ALA A 82 12.29 1.23 0.53
CA ALA A 82 11.42 0.11 0.25
C ALA A 82 11.72 -1.09 1.14
N ALA A 83 13.01 -1.38 1.35
CA ALA A 83 13.42 -2.49 2.21
C ALA A 83 12.96 -2.27 3.66
N ALA A 84 13.09 -1.03 4.18
CA ALA A 84 12.70 -0.72 5.56
C ALA A 84 11.21 -0.85 5.77
N VAL A 85 10.39 -0.33 4.85
CA VAL A 85 8.93 -0.40 5.00
C VAL A 85 8.44 -1.84 4.85
N MET A 86 9.03 -2.60 3.94
CA MET A 86 8.66 -4.02 3.78
C MET A 86 9.06 -4.84 5.01
N ASP A 87 10.22 -4.55 5.59
CA ASP A 87 10.65 -5.21 6.82
C ASP A 87 9.66 -4.95 7.95
N SER A 88 9.20 -3.70 8.08
CA SER A 88 8.20 -3.35 9.09
C SER A 88 6.89 -4.12 8.87
N TRP A 89 6.40 -4.16 7.64
CA TRP A 89 5.15 -4.86 7.34
C TRP A 89 5.28 -6.38 7.52
N MET A 90 6.39 -6.97 7.07
CA MET A 90 6.58 -8.43 7.18
C MET A 90 6.80 -8.90 8.61
N ASN A 91 7.21 -8.02 9.51
CA ASN A 91 7.37 -8.35 10.92
C ASN A 91 6.11 -8.09 11.75
N SER A 92 5.04 -7.67 11.11
CA SER A 92 3.75 -7.44 11.76
C SER A 92 2.73 -8.45 11.21
N PRO A 93 2.19 -9.36 12.04
CA PRO A 93 1.31 -10.43 11.55
C PRO A 93 0.14 -9.96 10.69
N GLY A 94 -0.55 -8.90 11.08
CA GLY A 94 -1.68 -8.38 10.32
C GLY A 94 -1.30 -7.82 8.96
N HIS A 95 -0.18 -7.11 8.88
CA HIS A 95 0.30 -6.57 7.62
C HIS A 95 0.85 -7.67 6.70
N LYS A 96 1.58 -8.61 7.30
CA LYS A 96 2.11 -9.76 6.56
C LYS A 96 0.99 -10.59 5.95
N GLU A 97 -0.10 -10.76 6.70
CA GLU A 97 -1.25 -11.54 6.22
C GLU A 97 -1.81 -10.95 4.92
N ASN A 98 -1.90 -9.61 4.82
CA ASN A 98 -2.34 -8.98 3.57
C ASN A 98 -1.37 -9.26 2.43
N ILE A 99 -0.07 -9.12 2.67
CA ILE A 99 0.94 -9.32 1.64
C ILE A 99 0.94 -10.77 1.13
N MET A 100 0.71 -11.73 2.02
CA MET A 100 0.78 -13.15 1.71
C MET A 100 -0.59 -13.79 1.43
N ASN A 101 -1.64 -12.98 1.33
CA ASN A 101 -2.99 -13.49 1.09
C ASN A 101 -3.13 -13.97 -0.36
N ASN A 102 -3.53 -15.23 -0.54
CA ASN A 102 -3.61 -15.83 -1.87
C ASN A 102 -4.83 -15.39 -2.68
N ARG A 103 -5.77 -14.69 -2.07
CA ARG A 103 -6.93 -14.15 -2.78
C ARG A 103 -6.58 -12.90 -3.59
N PHE A 104 -5.55 -12.18 -3.17
CA PHE A 104 -5.18 -10.94 -3.87
C PHE A 104 -4.39 -11.25 -5.13
N LYS A 105 -4.64 -10.47 -6.18
CA LYS A 105 -3.98 -10.60 -7.48
C LYS A 105 -3.40 -9.27 -7.95
N LYS A 106 -3.87 -8.16 -7.41
CA LYS A 106 -3.44 -6.81 -7.80
C LYS A 106 -2.93 -6.03 -6.62
N ILE A 107 -2.01 -5.12 -6.86
CA ILE A 107 -1.41 -4.28 -5.83
C ILE A 107 -1.23 -2.86 -6.34
N GLY A 108 -1.46 -1.90 -5.46
CA GLY A 108 -1.08 -0.51 -5.66
C GLY A 108 -0.28 -0.04 -4.47
N VAL A 109 0.73 0.79 -4.71
CA VAL A 109 1.55 1.37 -3.66
C VAL A 109 1.60 2.87 -3.82
N GLY A 110 1.33 3.58 -2.72
CA GLY A 110 1.43 5.03 -2.67
C GLY A 110 2.55 5.46 -1.73
N LEU A 111 3.15 6.58 -2.04
CA LEU A 111 4.19 7.18 -1.20
C LEU A 111 4.08 8.69 -1.30
N VAL A 112 4.00 9.34 -0.14
CA VAL A 112 4.07 10.81 -0.05
C VAL A 112 5.22 11.16 0.89
N ILE A 113 6.06 12.09 0.44
CA ILE A 113 7.19 12.59 1.23
C ILE A 113 6.89 14.03 1.60
N VAL A 114 6.85 14.32 2.89
CA VAL A 114 6.56 15.66 3.42
C VAL A 114 7.83 16.17 4.12
N PRO A 115 8.56 17.13 3.51
CA PRO A 115 9.75 17.68 4.14
C PRO A 115 9.40 18.32 5.49
N ASN A 116 10.29 18.18 6.45
CA ASN A 116 10.16 18.78 7.80
C ASN A 116 9.00 18.23 8.64
N ASP A 117 8.38 17.15 8.17
CA ASP A 117 7.37 16.43 8.95
C ASP A 117 8.06 15.39 9.84
N MET A 118 7.44 15.07 10.98
CA MET A 118 8.01 14.11 11.94
C MET A 118 8.35 12.77 11.28
N TYR A 119 7.44 12.25 10.46
CA TYR A 119 7.63 10.96 9.80
C TYR A 119 8.24 11.11 8.41
N SER A 120 7.96 12.18 7.74
CA SER A 120 8.36 12.51 6.36
C SER A 120 7.79 11.55 5.31
N TYR A 121 7.96 10.25 5.47
CA TYR A 121 7.54 9.24 4.49
C TYR A 121 6.25 8.58 4.94
N TYR A 122 5.24 8.60 4.05
CA TYR A 122 3.96 7.94 4.31
C TYR A 122 3.68 6.95 3.19
N TRP A 123 3.49 5.69 3.57
CA TRP A 123 3.35 4.57 2.64
C TRP A 123 1.99 3.91 2.74
N VAL A 124 1.45 3.51 1.58
CA VAL A 124 0.21 2.74 1.51
C VAL A 124 0.39 1.59 0.53
N GLN A 125 -0.05 0.40 0.92
CA GLN A 125 -0.26 -0.71 -0.02
C GLN A 125 -1.75 -1.00 -0.05
N MET A 126 -2.31 -1.12 -1.25
CA MET A 126 -3.69 -1.57 -1.41
C MET A 126 -3.73 -2.80 -2.28
N PHE A 127 -4.57 -3.74 -1.91
CA PHE A 127 -4.66 -5.05 -2.55
C PHE A 127 -6.09 -5.34 -2.95
N THR A 128 -6.27 -5.99 -4.11
CA THR A 128 -7.55 -6.54 -4.53
C THR A 128 -7.33 -7.87 -5.24
N GLU A 129 -8.42 -8.63 -5.43
CA GLU A 129 -8.36 -9.82 -6.26
C GLU A 129 -8.22 -9.48 -7.75
#